data_0d726b9ac494799ad75d73cb10f826f2
#
_entry.id   0d726b9ac494799ad75d73cb10f826f2
#
_cell.length_a   1.000
_cell.length_b   1.000
_cell.length_c   1.000
_cell.angle_alpha   90.00
_cell.angle_beta   90.00
_cell.angle_gamma   90.00
#
_symmetry.space_group_name_H-M   'P 1'
#
loop_
_entity.id
_entity.type
_entity.pdbx_description
1 polymer ?
#
loop_
_entity_poly.entity_id
_entity_poly.type
_entity_poly.pdbx_seq_one_letter_code
_entity_poly.pdbx_strand_id
1 'polypeptide(L)'
;MKIVAGLGCIDDYIRLVQAGADEVFCGYVPYEWNKKYGNLFPLNRREVLYYNVQISSLEDMKILKKMVDVYKVPVTITFNYLYYIDEQFELIEKIMKDLINIGFNEFIVAD
;
A
#
# COMPACT_ATOMS: atom_id res chain seq x y z
N MET A 1 22.50 9.39 4.07
CA MET A 1 21.80 8.11 4.28
C MET A 1 20.31 8.31 4.10
N LYS A 2 19.68 7.43 3.37
CA LYS A 2 18.24 7.50 3.11
C LYS A 2 17.48 6.57 4.06
N ILE A 3 16.46 7.10 4.73
CA ILE A 3 15.64 6.33 5.67
C ILE A 3 14.31 6.00 4.99
N VAL A 4 14.03 4.70 4.85
CA VAL A 4 12.80 4.18 4.25
C VAL A 4 12.01 3.46 5.34
N ALA A 5 10.76 3.87 5.57
CA ALA A 5 9.95 3.35 6.66
C ALA A 5 8.66 2.69 6.14
N GLY A 6 8.23 1.64 6.83
CA GLY A 6 6.97 0.95 6.53
C GLY A 6 5.79 1.57 7.26
N LEU A 7 4.68 1.75 6.55
CA LEU A 7 3.45 2.32 7.07
C LEU A 7 2.36 1.25 7.10
N GLY A 8 1.80 0.99 8.27
CA GLY A 8 0.69 0.05 8.44
C GLY A 8 -0.65 0.71 8.76
N CYS A 9 -0.60 1.99 9.14
CA CYS A 9 -1.79 2.79 9.48
C CYS A 9 -1.54 4.22 9.05
N ILE A 10 -2.54 4.87 8.46
CA ILE A 10 -2.35 6.25 7.97
C ILE A 10 -2.00 7.24 9.07
N ASP A 11 -2.44 6.98 10.30
CA ASP A 11 -2.14 7.85 11.44
C ASP A 11 -0.65 7.93 11.77
N ASP A 12 0.14 6.97 11.34
CA ASP A 12 1.57 6.95 11.60
C ASP A 12 2.38 7.74 10.58
N TYR A 13 1.78 8.17 9.47
CA TYR A 13 2.52 8.86 8.40
C TYR A 13 3.24 10.11 8.92
N ILE A 14 2.50 10.98 9.60
CA ILE A 14 3.08 12.23 10.12
C ILE A 14 4.18 11.94 11.14
N ARG A 15 4.00 10.93 11.97
CA ARG A 15 5.01 10.51 12.95
C ARG A 15 6.30 10.05 12.27
N LEU A 16 6.17 9.29 11.18
CA LEU A 16 7.33 8.82 10.41
C LEU A 16 8.05 9.99 9.74
N VAL A 17 7.31 10.94 9.19
CA VAL A 17 7.89 12.16 8.60
C VAL A 17 8.65 12.96 9.66
N GLN A 18 8.06 13.14 10.84
CA GLN A 18 8.69 13.89 11.93
C GLN A 18 9.92 13.17 12.49
N ALA A 19 9.94 11.84 12.41
CA ALA A 19 11.09 11.04 12.84
C ALA A 19 12.23 11.03 11.81
N GLY A 20 12.04 11.61 10.63
CA GLY A 20 13.09 11.75 9.63
C GLY A 20 13.03 10.76 8.47
N ALA A 21 11.91 10.11 8.24
CA ALA A 21 11.77 9.22 7.08
C ALA A 21 11.89 10.03 5.77
N ASP A 22 12.68 9.53 4.84
CA ASP A 22 12.85 10.12 3.51
C ASP A 22 11.84 9.57 2.51
N GLU A 23 11.43 8.33 2.70
CA GLU A 23 10.41 7.64 1.92
C GLU A 23 9.60 6.72 2.81
N VAL A 24 8.37 6.43 2.40
CA VAL A 24 7.48 5.52 3.11
C VAL A 24 6.93 4.51 2.12
N PHE A 25 6.80 3.26 2.53
CA PHE A 25 6.11 2.26 1.73
C PHE A 25 4.92 1.70 2.52
N CYS A 26 3.87 1.30 1.82
CA CYS A 26 2.70 0.68 2.44
C CYS A 26 2.05 -0.30 1.48
N GLY A 27 1.25 -1.21 2.05
CA GLY A 27 0.37 -2.07 1.29
C GLY A 27 -1.05 -1.55 1.32
N TYR A 28 -1.79 -1.83 0.26
CA TYR A 28 -3.22 -1.55 0.19
C TYR A 28 -3.93 -2.84 -0.19
N VAL A 29 -4.84 -3.28 0.69
CA VAL A 29 -5.62 -4.51 0.47
C VAL A 29 -7.08 -4.14 0.59
N PRO A 30 -7.76 -3.87 -0.55
CA PRO A 30 -9.15 -3.44 -0.50
C PRO A 30 -10.09 -4.57 -0.08
N TYR A 31 -11.26 -4.17 0.37
CA TYR A 31 -12.32 -5.10 0.80
C TYR A 31 -12.64 -6.13 -0.29
N GLU A 32 -12.68 -5.72 -1.55
CA GLU A 32 -13.00 -6.63 -2.66
C GLU A 32 -12.00 -7.76 -2.82
N TRP A 33 -10.70 -7.51 -2.53
CA TRP A 33 -9.69 -8.56 -2.51
C TRP A 33 -9.92 -9.51 -1.35
N ASN A 34 -10.13 -8.98 -0.15
CA ASN A 34 -10.36 -9.78 1.04
C ASN A 34 -11.65 -10.61 0.93
N LYS A 35 -12.70 -10.05 0.33
CA LYS A 35 -13.95 -10.75 0.13
C LYS A 35 -13.78 -11.96 -0.82
N LYS A 36 -12.98 -11.81 -1.86
CA LYS A 36 -12.77 -12.85 -2.88
C LYS A 36 -11.74 -13.89 -2.46
N TYR A 37 -10.65 -13.46 -1.88
CA TYR A 37 -9.50 -14.33 -1.61
C TYR A 37 -9.23 -14.55 -0.12
N GLY A 38 -9.66 -13.63 0.74
CA GLY A 38 -9.37 -13.70 2.17
C GLY A 38 -7.88 -13.66 2.45
N ASN A 39 -7.48 -14.38 3.49
CA ASN A 39 -6.06 -14.46 3.88
C ASN A 39 -5.32 -15.60 3.18
N LEU A 40 -5.98 -16.35 2.30
CA LEU A 40 -5.38 -17.49 1.59
C LEU A 40 -4.44 -17.02 0.48
N PHE A 41 -4.70 -15.85 -0.09
CA PHE A 41 -3.91 -15.29 -1.19
C PHE A 41 -3.51 -13.86 -0.83
N PRO A 42 -2.39 -13.66 -0.11
CA PRO A 42 -1.97 -12.33 0.28
C PRO A 42 -1.54 -11.49 -0.93
N LEU A 43 -1.86 -10.21 -0.89
CA LEU A 43 -1.47 -9.25 -1.93
C LEU A 43 -0.04 -8.76 -1.69
N ASN A 44 0.38 -8.74 -0.43
CA ASN A 44 1.68 -8.27 0.00
C ASN A 44 2.35 -9.28 0.93
N ARG A 45 3.68 -9.28 0.94
CA ARG A 45 4.47 -10.20 1.77
C ARG A 45 4.21 -10.02 3.26
N ARG A 46 3.94 -8.80 3.71
CA ARG A 46 3.68 -8.48 5.11
C ARG A 46 2.38 -9.10 5.63
N GLU A 47 1.40 -9.36 4.77
CA GLU A 47 0.15 -10.01 5.16
C GLU A 47 0.36 -11.42 5.68
N VAL A 48 1.42 -12.07 5.26
CA VAL A 48 1.75 -13.43 5.70
C VAL A 48 2.06 -13.45 7.19
N LEU A 49 2.67 -12.38 7.70
CA LEU A 49 3.08 -12.26 9.10
C LEU A 49 2.07 -11.49 9.95
N TYR A 50 1.50 -10.41 9.39
CA TYR A 50 0.64 -9.47 10.13
C TYR A 50 -0.48 -8.98 9.22
N TYR A 51 -1.66 -9.57 9.36
CA TYR A 51 -2.79 -9.22 8.47
C TYR A 51 -3.32 -7.79 8.66
N ASN A 52 -3.04 -7.15 9.79
CA ASN A 52 -3.52 -5.80 10.09
C ASN A 52 -2.53 -4.68 9.73
N VAL A 53 -1.48 -4.98 8.97
CA VAL A 53 -0.47 -3.97 8.61
C VAL A 53 -0.74 -3.31 7.26
N GLN A 54 -1.88 -3.60 6.64
CA GLN A 54 -2.23 -3.07 5.33
C GLN A 54 -3.38 -2.08 5.46
N ILE A 55 -3.34 -1.04 4.66
CA ILE A 55 -4.45 -0.09 4.56
C ILE A 55 -5.52 -0.76 3.71
N SER A 56 -6.78 -0.73 4.14
CA SER A 56 -7.88 -1.45 3.47
C SER A 56 -8.95 -0.54 2.88
N SER A 57 -8.91 0.75 3.14
CA SER A 57 -9.92 1.70 2.71
C SER A 57 -9.38 2.66 1.65
N LEU A 58 -10.10 2.80 0.53
CA LEU A 58 -9.74 3.77 -0.51
C LEU A 58 -9.82 5.20 0.02
N GLU A 59 -10.75 5.46 0.95
CA GLU A 59 -10.86 6.77 1.61
C GLU A 59 -9.60 7.08 2.41
N ASP A 60 -9.05 6.10 3.12
CA ASP A 60 -7.79 6.27 3.85
C ASP A 60 -6.63 6.55 2.89
N MET A 61 -6.62 5.90 1.72
CA MET A 61 -5.60 6.18 0.71
C MET A 61 -5.71 7.60 0.17
N LYS A 62 -6.93 8.12 0.03
CA LYS A 62 -7.14 9.52 -0.38
C LYS A 62 -6.64 10.49 0.69
N ILE A 63 -6.88 10.19 1.96
CA ILE A 63 -6.38 10.99 3.08
C ILE A 63 -4.85 10.96 3.09
N LEU A 64 -4.25 9.79 2.92
CA LEU A 64 -2.80 9.63 2.85
C LEU A 64 -2.21 10.49 1.72
N LYS A 65 -2.84 10.49 0.54
CA LYS A 65 -2.37 11.31 -0.58
C LYS A 65 -2.37 12.80 -0.25
N LYS A 66 -3.40 13.27 0.44
CA LYS A 66 -3.45 14.67 0.89
C LYS A 66 -2.30 14.99 1.83
N MET A 67 -1.97 14.09 2.74
CA MET A 67 -0.83 14.27 3.64
C MET A 67 0.50 14.28 2.88
N VAL A 68 0.65 13.42 1.88
CA VAL A 68 1.85 13.41 1.02
C VAL A 68 2.00 14.74 0.29
N ASP A 69 0.90 15.31 -0.20
CA ASP A 69 0.93 16.59 -0.89
C ASP A 69 1.40 17.75 0.02
N VAL A 70 1.09 17.66 1.30
CA VAL A 70 1.49 18.67 2.31
C VAL A 70 2.92 18.43 2.80
N TYR A 71 3.24 17.22 3.22
CA TYR A 71 4.52 16.91 3.88
C TYR A 71 5.64 16.52 2.91
N LYS A 72 5.32 16.16 1.67
CA LYS A 72 6.28 15.90 0.58
C LYS A 72 7.19 14.69 0.77
N VAL A 73 6.90 13.79 1.70
CA VAL A 73 7.61 12.51 1.81
C VAL A 73 6.85 11.49 0.96
N PRO A 74 7.48 10.94 -0.10
CA PRO A 74 6.78 10.06 -1.05
C PRO A 74 6.39 8.73 -0.42
N VAL A 75 5.27 8.19 -0.92
CA VAL A 75 4.76 6.89 -0.52
C VAL A 75 4.75 5.96 -1.72
N THR A 76 5.36 4.79 -1.56
CA THR A 76 5.37 3.72 -2.56
C THR A 76 4.41 2.62 -2.11
N ILE A 77 3.57 2.15 -3.03
CA ILE A 77 2.60 1.10 -2.74
C ILE A 77 3.18 -0.25 -3.15
N THR A 78 3.07 -1.25 -2.29
CA THR A 78 3.65 -2.57 -2.55
C THR A 78 2.61 -3.59 -3.00
N PHE A 79 2.96 -4.35 -4.05
CA PHE A 79 2.27 -5.54 -4.51
C PHE A 79 3.34 -6.61 -4.68
N ASN A 80 3.95 -7.02 -3.58
CA ASN A 80 5.21 -7.76 -3.62
C ASN A 80 5.13 -9.20 -3.12
N TYR A 81 3.94 -9.80 -3.08
CA TYR A 81 3.84 -11.23 -2.85
C TYR A 81 4.29 -11.98 -4.11
N LEU A 82 5.00 -13.08 -3.94
CA LEU A 82 5.71 -13.72 -5.04
C LEU A 82 4.83 -14.59 -5.95
N TYR A 83 3.64 -14.97 -5.49
CA TYR A 83 2.83 -16.00 -6.16
C TYR A 83 1.42 -15.50 -6.42
N TYR A 84 1.25 -14.73 -7.51
CA TYR A 84 -0.08 -14.38 -8.00
C TYR A 84 -0.50 -15.36 -9.10
N ILE A 85 -1.78 -15.75 -9.09
CA ILE A 85 -2.36 -16.56 -10.18
C ILE A 85 -2.98 -15.63 -11.24
N ASP A 86 -3.15 -16.17 -12.46
CA ASP A 86 -3.57 -15.34 -13.61
C ASP A 86 -4.87 -14.57 -13.38
N GLU A 87 -5.87 -15.19 -12.75
CA GLU A 87 -7.15 -14.53 -12.49
C GLU A 87 -7.04 -13.33 -11.55
N GLN A 88 -5.98 -13.25 -10.77
CA GLN A 88 -5.75 -12.16 -9.82
C GLN A 88 -5.23 -10.89 -10.49
N PHE A 89 -4.59 -11.01 -11.66
CA PHE A 89 -3.99 -9.87 -12.33
C PHE A 89 -5.01 -8.81 -12.77
N GLU A 90 -6.21 -9.22 -13.17
CA GLU A 90 -7.26 -8.27 -13.53
C GLU A 90 -7.66 -7.39 -12.33
N LEU A 91 -7.81 -8.00 -11.16
CA LEU A 91 -8.16 -7.27 -9.95
C LEU A 91 -7.00 -6.40 -9.48
N ILE A 92 -5.76 -6.91 -9.56
CA ILE A 92 -4.57 -6.11 -9.24
C ILE A 92 -4.49 -4.89 -10.15
N GLU A 93 -4.73 -5.05 -11.44
CA GLU A 93 -4.73 -3.95 -12.40
C GLU A 93 -5.78 -2.90 -12.03
N LYS A 94 -6.99 -3.32 -11.67
CA LYS A 94 -8.05 -2.42 -11.23
C LYS A 94 -7.65 -1.64 -9.98
N ILE A 95 -7.07 -2.34 -9.01
CA ILE A 95 -6.61 -1.73 -7.75
C ILE A 95 -5.53 -0.67 -8.05
N MET A 96 -4.56 -1.01 -8.89
CA MET A 96 -3.51 -0.07 -9.28
C MET A 96 -4.08 1.15 -10.00
N LYS A 97 -5.04 0.96 -10.89
CA LYS A 97 -5.71 2.07 -11.58
C LYS A 97 -6.43 2.99 -10.59
N ASP A 98 -7.11 2.42 -9.60
CA ASP A 98 -7.78 3.23 -8.57
C ASP A 98 -6.77 4.09 -7.80
N LEU A 99 -5.61 3.52 -7.46
CA LEU A 99 -4.55 4.24 -6.76
C LEU A 99 -3.90 5.31 -7.64
N ILE A 100 -3.69 5.03 -8.91
CA ILE A 100 -3.15 6.00 -9.87
C ILE A 100 -4.11 7.18 -10.02
N ASN A 101 -5.42 6.93 -10.05
CA ASN A 101 -6.44 7.98 -10.13
C ASN A 101 -6.44 8.90 -8.90
N ILE A 102 -6.05 8.39 -7.74
CA ILE A 102 -5.88 9.18 -6.52
C ILE A 102 -4.61 10.04 -6.60
N GLY A 103 -3.59 9.57 -7.30
CA GLY A 103 -2.33 10.28 -7.48
C GLY A 103 -1.09 9.52 -7.05
N PHE A 104 -1.22 8.26 -6.66
CA PHE A 104 -0.05 7.42 -6.38
C PHE A 104 0.53 6.91 -7.71
N ASN A 105 1.83 7.01 -7.88
CA ASN A 105 2.49 6.65 -9.14
C ASN A 105 3.74 5.79 -8.96
N GLU A 106 4.04 5.36 -7.74
CA GLU A 106 5.18 4.50 -7.47
C GLU A 106 4.72 3.21 -6.82
N PHE A 107 5.10 2.08 -7.43
CA PHE A 107 4.71 0.76 -6.98
C PHE A 107 5.93 -0.15 -6.92
N ILE A 108 5.95 -1.04 -5.93
CA ILE A 108 6.94 -2.12 -5.84
C ILE A 108 6.19 -3.41 -6.14
N VAL A 109 6.66 -4.12 -7.16
CA VAL A 109 6.07 -5.40 -7.56
C VAL A 109 7.14 -6.48 -7.53
N ALA A 110 6.73 -7.72 -7.34
CA ALA A 110 7.60 -8.88 -7.46
C ALA A 110 7.34 -9.59 -8.80
N ASP A 111 8.39 -10.03 -9.43
CA ASP A 111 8.29 -10.82 -10.66
C ASP A 111 7.96 -12.28 -10.37
#